data_fb128fd56c6f85e720900e4c988ccf4f
#
_entry.id   fb128fd56c6f85e720900e4c988ccf4f
#
_cell.length_a   1.000
_cell.length_b   1.000
_cell.length_c   1.000
_cell.angle_alpha   90.00
_cell.angle_beta   90.00
_cell.angle_gamma   90.00
#
_symmetry.space_group_name_H-M   'P 1'
#
loop_
_entity.id
_entity.type
_entity.pdbx_description
1 polymer ?
#
loop_
_entity_poly.entity_id
_entity_poly.type
_entity_poly.pdbx_seq_one_letter_code
_entity_poly.pdbx_strand_id
1 'polypeptide(L)'
;MNVESVAQAALPAMVALNGTTTVSSSSSMYGWGQQQYEASTSGTGIIVGKNDTELLIVTNAHVVDNVSNLKCVFVDDQSVSATVKGSKSDQDIAVVAVSLSDIPSDTISKIAIAELADSDTIAVGQQVVAIGNALGEGQSVTNGIISALDRSITVNNVTFSGLIMTNAAINSGNSGGALLNASGKVIAINFAKTSSDGVEGMAYSIPVSNVKELISSLMSKQTRQKVDSDNAGYLGIAAIDITSTYASMYGYPQGI
;
A
#
# COMPACT_ATOMS: atom_id res chain seq x y z
N MET A 1 -19.14 18.33 -8.86
CA MET A 1 -19.10 16.89 -8.49
C MET A 1 -19.98 16.67 -7.26
N ASN A 2 -20.77 15.61 -7.22
CA ASN A 2 -21.45 15.18 -5.99
C ASN A 2 -20.53 14.23 -5.22
N VAL A 3 -19.86 14.73 -4.19
CA VAL A 3 -18.88 13.97 -3.38
C VAL A 3 -19.55 12.81 -2.65
N GLU A 4 -20.77 13.00 -2.14
CA GLU A 4 -21.54 11.98 -1.44
C GLU A 4 -21.81 10.77 -2.34
N SER A 5 -22.31 11.01 -3.56
CA SER A 5 -22.59 9.93 -4.51
C SER A 5 -21.34 9.18 -4.94
N VAL A 6 -20.22 9.89 -5.15
CA VAL A 6 -18.93 9.27 -5.47
C VAL A 6 -18.44 8.40 -4.32
N ALA A 7 -18.53 8.92 -3.09
CA ALA A 7 -18.12 8.17 -1.90
C ALA A 7 -18.97 6.91 -1.70
N GLN A 8 -20.31 7.03 -1.74
CA GLN A 8 -21.22 5.88 -1.58
C GLN A 8 -20.96 4.78 -2.60
N ALA A 9 -20.63 5.14 -3.84
CA ALA A 9 -20.34 4.16 -4.90
C ALA A 9 -18.98 3.49 -4.71
N ALA A 10 -17.97 4.20 -4.17
CA ALA A 10 -16.59 3.73 -4.10
C ALA A 10 -16.23 3.05 -2.76
N LEU A 11 -16.87 3.43 -1.64
CA LEU A 11 -16.59 2.87 -0.31
C LEU A 11 -16.63 1.34 -0.27
N PRO A 12 -17.57 0.65 -0.96
CA PRO A 12 -17.60 -0.82 -1.00
C PRO A 12 -16.36 -1.47 -1.65
N ALA A 13 -15.58 -0.72 -2.41
CA ALA A 13 -14.36 -1.18 -3.03
C ALA A 13 -13.09 -0.87 -2.22
N MET A 14 -13.24 -0.21 -1.06
CA MET A 14 -12.13 0.15 -0.18
C MET A 14 -12.08 -0.80 1.01
N VAL A 15 -10.86 -1.17 1.41
CA VAL A 15 -10.60 -2.00 2.58
C VAL A 15 -9.54 -1.37 3.47
N ALA A 16 -9.63 -1.62 4.79
CA ALA A 16 -8.50 -1.34 5.66
C ALA A 16 -7.54 -2.54 5.65
N LEU A 17 -6.25 -2.25 5.60
CA LEU A 17 -5.18 -3.24 5.73
C LEU A 17 -4.46 -2.99 7.04
N ASN A 18 -4.59 -3.93 7.96
CA ASN A 18 -3.99 -3.86 9.29
C ASN A 18 -3.05 -5.04 9.51
N GLY A 19 -1.95 -4.80 10.21
CA GLY A 19 -1.00 -5.86 10.53
C GLY A 19 -0.05 -5.44 11.63
N THR A 20 0.93 -6.30 11.92
CA THR A 20 1.98 -6.03 12.89
C THR A 20 3.34 -6.00 12.20
N THR A 21 4.19 -5.08 12.59
CA THR A 21 5.59 -5.03 12.16
C THR A 21 6.49 -5.13 13.38
N THR A 22 7.63 -5.82 13.22
CA THR A 22 8.63 -5.90 14.28
C THR A 22 9.59 -4.72 14.16
N VAL A 23 9.61 -3.86 15.15
CA VAL A 23 10.53 -2.71 15.22
C VAL A 23 11.66 -3.05 16.18
N SER A 24 12.92 -2.98 15.69
CA SER A 24 14.10 -3.14 16.52
C SER A 24 14.56 -1.77 17.01
N SER A 25 14.51 -1.54 18.30
CA SER A 25 15.05 -0.32 18.93
C SER A 25 16.53 -0.55 19.26
N SER A 26 17.42 0.21 18.61
CA SER A 26 18.83 0.30 18.97
C SER A 26 19.07 1.46 19.94
N SER A 27 18.46 1.43 21.12
CA SER A 27 18.79 2.34 22.19
C SER A 27 19.72 1.64 23.16
N SER A 28 21.03 1.77 22.95
CA SER A 28 22.00 1.31 23.92
C SER A 28 23.09 2.36 24.15
N MET A 29 22.95 3.08 25.23
CA MET A 29 24.05 3.83 25.84
C MET A 29 24.95 2.91 26.70
N TYR A 30 24.50 1.66 26.95
CA TYR A 30 25.21 0.57 27.62
C TYR A 30 24.79 -0.77 26.98
N GLY A 31 25.59 -1.25 26.08
CA GLY A 31 25.66 -2.45 25.29
C GLY A 31 24.97 -3.75 25.68
N TRP A 32 23.73 -3.81 26.11
CA TRP A 32 23.00 -5.05 26.36
C TRP A 32 21.54 -4.93 25.97
N GLY A 33 21.18 -5.64 24.86
CA GLY A 33 19.82 -5.99 24.50
C GLY A 33 19.17 -5.13 23.41
N GLN A 34 19.10 -5.66 22.16
CA GLN A 34 18.10 -5.22 21.20
C GLN A 34 16.72 -5.64 21.73
N GLN A 35 15.89 -4.67 22.07
CA GLN A 35 14.48 -4.95 22.33
C GLN A 35 13.71 -4.87 21.02
N GLN A 36 13.12 -5.97 20.62
CA GLN A 36 12.14 -6.02 19.55
C GLN A 36 10.75 -5.81 20.17
N TYR A 37 9.99 -4.88 19.60
CA TYR A 37 8.58 -4.71 19.96
C TYR A 37 7.72 -4.75 18.71
N GLU A 38 6.51 -5.28 18.85
CA GLU A 38 5.53 -5.27 17.76
C GLU A 38 4.84 -3.91 17.73
N ALA A 39 4.81 -3.28 16.56
CA ALA A 39 4.06 -2.08 16.29
C ALA A 39 2.92 -2.40 15.30
N SER A 40 1.74 -1.83 15.55
CA SER A 40 0.63 -1.94 14.60
C SER A 40 0.91 -1.07 13.38
N THR A 41 0.61 -1.59 12.21
CA THR A 41 0.59 -0.84 10.96
C THR A 41 -0.82 -0.83 10.40
N SER A 42 -1.21 0.27 9.78
CA SER A 42 -2.50 0.45 9.15
C SER A 42 -2.35 1.21 7.84
N GLY A 43 -3.12 0.80 6.85
CA GLY A 43 -3.23 1.45 5.55
C GLY A 43 -4.54 1.11 4.88
N THR A 44 -4.65 1.46 3.63
CA THR A 44 -5.85 1.22 2.80
C THR A 44 -5.48 0.34 1.62
N GLY A 45 -6.46 -0.42 1.13
CA GLY A 45 -6.39 -1.15 -0.13
C GLY A 45 -7.62 -0.87 -0.98
N ILE A 46 -7.46 -1.07 -2.28
CA ILE A 46 -8.50 -0.91 -3.29
C ILE A 46 -8.77 -2.29 -3.91
N ILE A 47 -9.99 -2.79 -3.83
CA ILE A 47 -10.40 -4.02 -4.51
C ILE A 47 -10.44 -3.75 -6.02
N VAL A 48 -9.52 -4.36 -6.77
CA VAL A 48 -9.36 -4.11 -8.22
C VAL A 48 -9.72 -5.31 -9.09
N GLY A 49 -9.98 -6.48 -8.48
CA GLY A 49 -10.36 -7.67 -9.21
C GLY A 49 -10.56 -8.89 -8.33
N LYS A 50 -10.91 -9.97 -8.98
CA LYS A 50 -10.96 -11.32 -8.40
C LYS A 50 -10.64 -12.36 -9.47
N ASN A 51 -10.13 -13.50 -9.04
CA ASN A 51 -10.06 -14.71 -9.84
C ASN A 51 -10.95 -15.80 -9.23
N ASP A 52 -10.77 -17.05 -9.60
CA ASP A 52 -11.61 -18.15 -9.13
C ASP A 52 -11.47 -18.43 -7.62
N THR A 53 -10.36 -18.04 -7.00
CA THR A 53 -10.00 -18.38 -5.62
C THR A 53 -9.71 -17.17 -4.74
N GLU A 54 -9.39 -16.02 -5.32
CA GLU A 54 -8.86 -14.87 -4.58
C GLU A 54 -9.54 -13.56 -4.98
N LEU A 55 -9.79 -12.71 -3.98
CA LEU A 55 -10.04 -11.29 -4.15
C LEU A 55 -8.69 -10.56 -4.20
N LEU A 56 -8.53 -9.65 -5.17
CA LEU A 56 -7.27 -8.96 -5.45
C LEU A 56 -7.38 -7.48 -5.08
N ILE A 57 -6.45 -7.04 -4.25
CA ILE A 57 -6.45 -5.72 -3.63
C ILE A 57 -5.12 -5.04 -3.94
N VAL A 58 -5.18 -3.85 -4.49
CA VAL A 58 -4.00 -3.00 -4.69
C VAL A 58 -3.79 -2.08 -3.48
N THR A 59 -2.53 -1.86 -3.12
CA THR A 59 -2.12 -0.94 -2.05
C THR A 59 -0.70 -0.45 -2.30
N ASN A 60 -0.16 0.39 -1.41
CA ASN A 60 1.27 0.73 -1.45
C ASN A 60 2.15 -0.40 -0.91
N ALA A 61 3.37 -0.52 -1.46
CA ALA A 61 4.34 -1.50 -0.98
C ALA A 61 4.71 -1.26 0.49
N HIS A 62 4.90 -0.01 0.90
CA HIS A 62 5.26 0.34 2.28
C HIS A 62 4.18 0.00 3.32
N VAL A 63 2.91 -0.15 2.91
CA VAL A 63 1.81 -0.55 3.80
C VAL A 63 1.96 -2.01 4.21
N VAL A 64 2.54 -2.85 3.35
CA VAL A 64 2.65 -4.29 3.56
C VAL A 64 4.09 -4.78 3.72
N ASP A 65 5.08 -3.88 3.69
CA ASP A 65 6.48 -4.22 3.85
C ASP A 65 6.81 -4.61 5.29
N ASN A 66 7.46 -5.76 5.46
CA ASN A 66 7.79 -6.33 6.78
C ASN A 66 6.59 -6.52 7.72
N VAL A 67 5.38 -6.63 7.16
CA VAL A 67 4.14 -6.82 7.93
C VAL A 67 3.88 -8.31 8.16
N SER A 68 3.64 -8.65 9.41
CA SER A 68 3.16 -9.95 9.85
C SER A 68 1.65 -9.87 10.15
N ASN A 69 0.97 -11.02 10.09
CA ASN A 69 -0.45 -11.10 10.45
C ASN A 69 -1.34 -10.08 9.71
N LEU A 70 -1.07 -9.89 8.42
CA LEU A 70 -1.83 -8.95 7.60
C LEU A 70 -3.30 -9.36 7.54
N LYS A 71 -4.19 -8.42 7.84
CA LYS A 71 -5.63 -8.58 7.80
C LYS A 71 -6.25 -7.53 6.87
N CYS A 72 -7.27 -7.95 6.15
CA CYS A 72 -8.15 -7.11 5.35
C CYS A 72 -9.46 -6.92 6.11
N VAL A 73 -9.84 -5.68 6.38
CA VAL A 73 -11.11 -5.31 7.00
C VAL A 73 -12.00 -4.67 5.96
N PHE A 74 -13.16 -5.27 5.75
CA PHE A 74 -14.14 -4.86 4.75
C PHE A 74 -15.08 -3.77 5.27
N VAL A 75 -15.93 -3.24 4.39
CA VAL A 75 -16.91 -2.18 4.66
C VAL A 75 -17.92 -2.52 5.76
N ASP A 76 -18.09 -3.78 6.10
CA ASP A 76 -18.97 -4.28 7.16
C ASP A 76 -18.22 -4.76 8.40
N ASP A 77 -16.99 -4.28 8.57
CA ASP A 77 -16.08 -4.58 9.68
C ASP A 77 -15.65 -6.06 9.79
N GLN A 78 -15.97 -6.89 8.77
CA GLN A 78 -15.44 -8.24 8.71
C GLN A 78 -13.94 -8.23 8.43
N SER A 79 -13.20 -8.95 9.27
CA SER A 79 -11.74 -9.02 9.21
C SER A 79 -11.30 -10.41 8.78
N VAL A 80 -10.56 -10.50 7.68
CA VAL A 80 -10.09 -11.75 7.08
C VAL A 80 -8.57 -11.70 6.88
N SER A 81 -7.90 -12.82 6.98
CA SER A 81 -6.46 -12.90 6.72
C SER A 81 -6.15 -12.57 5.26
N ALA A 82 -5.07 -11.83 5.06
CA ALA A 82 -4.63 -11.42 3.73
C ALA A 82 -3.16 -11.80 3.51
N THR A 83 -2.79 -12.03 2.27
CA THR A 83 -1.42 -12.43 1.89
C THR A 83 -0.89 -11.52 0.80
N VAL A 84 0.36 -11.07 0.93
CA VAL A 84 1.02 -10.27 -0.10
C VAL A 84 1.33 -11.17 -1.29
N LYS A 85 0.68 -10.89 -2.43
CA LYS A 85 0.87 -11.61 -3.69
C LYS A 85 2.15 -11.18 -4.41
N GLY A 86 2.49 -9.92 -4.26
CA GLY A 86 3.74 -9.33 -4.74
C GLY A 86 3.78 -7.84 -4.51
N SER A 87 5.00 -7.29 -4.50
CA SER A 87 5.25 -5.87 -4.32
C SER A 87 6.42 -5.39 -5.19
N LYS A 88 6.50 -4.07 -5.37
CA LYS A 88 7.56 -3.36 -6.07
C LYS A 88 7.83 -2.04 -5.34
N SER A 89 8.89 -2.01 -4.55
CA SER A 89 9.17 -0.91 -3.61
C SER A 89 9.62 0.38 -4.29
N ASP A 90 10.26 0.30 -5.46
CA ASP A 90 10.69 1.47 -6.25
C ASP A 90 9.52 2.21 -6.94
N GLN A 91 8.37 1.57 -7.07
CA GLN A 91 7.12 2.18 -7.53
C GLN A 91 6.07 2.27 -6.42
N ASP A 92 6.41 1.78 -5.24
CA ASP A 92 5.55 1.72 -4.04
C ASP A 92 4.16 1.11 -4.29
N ILE A 93 4.12 0.02 -5.04
CA ILE A 93 2.90 -0.72 -5.34
C ILE A 93 3.00 -2.16 -4.83
N ALA A 94 1.92 -2.64 -4.23
CA ALA A 94 1.74 -4.03 -3.87
C ALA A 94 0.35 -4.53 -4.26
N VAL A 95 0.24 -5.84 -4.48
CA VAL A 95 -1.03 -6.55 -4.59
C VAL A 95 -1.14 -7.54 -3.45
N VAL A 96 -2.27 -7.49 -2.77
CA VAL A 96 -2.66 -8.37 -1.68
C VAL A 96 -3.78 -9.27 -2.17
N ALA A 97 -3.76 -10.54 -1.76
CA ALA A 97 -4.80 -11.51 -2.03
C ALA A 97 -5.53 -11.91 -0.73
N VAL A 98 -6.85 -12.04 -0.83
CA VAL A 98 -7.71 -12.62 0.21
C VAL A 98 -8.42 -13.82 -0.40
N SER A 99 -8.35 -14.98 0.27
CA SER A 99 -9.06 -16.19 -0.20
C SER A 99 -10.56 -15.95 -0.20
N LEU A 100 -11.22 -16.22 -1.32
CA LEU A 100 -12.70 -16.07 -1.44
C LEU A 100 -13.44 -17.01 -0.51
N SER A 101 -12.87 -18.18 -0.17
CA SER A 101 -13.46 -19.13 0.79
C SER A 101 -13.50 -18.61 2.22
N ASP A 102 -12.63 -17.64 2.55
CA ASP A 102 -12.50 -17.09 3.89
C ASP A 102 -13.41 -15.85 4.10
N ILE A 103 -13.95 -15.30 3.00
CA ILE A 103 -14.83 -14.13 3.05
C ILE A 103 -16.28 -14.59 3.27
N PRO A 104 -16.98 -14.08 4.31
CA PRO A 104 -18.40 -14.38 4.50
C PRO A 104 -19.24 -13.98 3.28
N SER A 105 -20.26 -14.80 2.95
CA SER A 105 -21.14 -14.54 1.80
C SER A 105 -21.85 -13.19 1.87
N ASP A 106 -22.22 -12.76 3.08
CA ASP A 106 -22.85 -11.45 3.31
C ASP A 106 -21.90 -10.30 2.99
N THR A 107 -20.61 -10.46 3.32
CA THR A 107 -19.55 -9.49 2.97
C THR A 107 -19.34 -9.45 1.46
N ILE A 108 -19.27 -10.60 0.78
CA ILE A 108 -19.13 -10.67 -0.68
C ILE A 108 -20.24 -9.88 -1.38
N SER A 109 -21.47 -9.91 -0.84
CA SER A 109 -22.61 -9.18 -1.42
C SER A 109 -22.52 -7.66 -1.27
N LYS A 110 -21.69 -7.16 -0.34
CA LYS A 110 -21.54 -5.74 0.00
C LYS A 110 -20.30 -5.09 -0.64
N ILE A 111 -19.34 -5.89 -1.09
CA ILE A 111 -18.12 -5.35 -1.71
C ILE A 111 -18.30 -5.08 -3.19
N ALA A 112 -17.51 -4.16 -3.73
CA ALA A 112 -17.46 -3.83 -5.14
C ALA A 112 -16.03 -3.92 -5.66
N ILE A 113 -15.87 -4.03 -6.97
CA ILE A 113 -14.58 -3.93 -7.65
C ILE A 113 -14.47 -2.52 -8.22
N ALA A 114 -13.40 -1.80 -7.84
CA ALA A 114 -13.14 -0.46 -8.34
C ALA A 114 -12.75 -0.48 -9.82
N GLU A 115 -13.24 0.49 -10.58
CA GLU A 115 -12.81 0.71 -11.96
C GLU A 115 -11.60 1.64 -11.98
N LEU A 116 -10.51 1.21 -12.61
CA LEU A 116 -9.31 2.01 -12.84
C LEU A 116 -9.50 2.85 -14.10
N ALA A 117 -9.41 4.17 -13.97
CA ALA A 117 -9.53 5.11 -15.08
C ALA A 117 -8.19 5.30 -15.82
N ASP A 118 -8.25 5.96 -16.96
CA ASP A 118 -7.08 6.48 -17.64
C ASP A 118 -6.65 7.80 -16.96
N SER A 119 -5.51 7.78 -16.25
CA SER A 119 -4.98 8.97 -15.58
C SER A 119 -4.19 9.91 -16.50
N ASP A 120 -3.98 9.54 -17.78
CA ASP A 120 -3.29 10.41 -18.74
C ASP A 120 -4.22 11.53 -19.28
N THR A 121 -5.53 11.40 -19.02
CA THR A 121 -6.56 12.37 -19.44
C THR A 121 -6.93 13.40 -18.38
N ILE A 122 -6.30 13.35 -17.21
CA ILE A 122 -6.60 14.26 -16.09
C ILE A 122 -5.99 15.66 -16.30
N ALA A 123 -6.58 16.66 -15.65
CA ALA A 123 -6.12 18.04 -15.75
C ALA A 123 -6.04 18.73 -14.39
N VAL A 124 -5.13 19.70 -14.29
CA VAL A 124 -5.03 20.59 -13.12
C VAL A 124 -6.34 21.34 -12.94
N GLY A 125 -6.80 21.45 -11.69
CA GLY A 125 -8.10 22.03 -11.33
C GLY A 125 -9.27 21.03 -11.35
N GLN A 126 -9.09 19.81 -11.85
CA GLN A 126 -10.10 18.76 -11.81
C GLN A 126 -10.42 18.36 -10.37
N GLN A 127 -11.70 18.28 -10.02
CA GLN A 127 -12.16 17.84 -8.70
C GLN A 127 -11.89 16.37 -8.48
N VAL A 128 -11.45 16.04 -7.27
CA VAL A 128 -11.12 14.68 -6.84
C VAL A 128 -11.68 14.36 -5.46
N VAL A 129 -11.91 13.08 -5.20
CA VAL A 129 -12.26 12.53 -3.89
C VAL A 129 -11.18 11.54 -3.48
N ALA A 130 -10.61 11.70 -2.30
CA ALA A 130 -9.70 10.73 -1.72
C ALA A 130 -10.44 9.92 -0.65
N ILE A 131 -10.27 8.59 -0.71
CA ILE A 131 -10.82 7.66 0.28
C ILE A 131 -9.69 6.82 0.85
N GLY A 132 -9.72 6.63 2.17
CA GLY A 132 -8.79 5.76 2.87
C GLY A 132 -9.18 5.57 4.34
N ASN A 133 -8.41 4.76 5.06
CA ASN A 133 -8.58 4.46 6.48
C ASN A 133 -7.66 5.35 7.32
N ALA A 134 -7.97 6.65 7.35
CA ALA A 134 -7.14 7.62 8.06
C ALA A 134 -6.97 7.24 9.53
N LEU A 135 -5.71 7.20 9.99
CA LEU A 135 -5.33 6.87 11.37
C LEU A 135 -5.79 5.49 11.87
N GLY A 136 -6.33 4.64 11.00
CA GLY A 136 -6.86 3.32 11.40
C GLY A 136 -8.21 3.37 12.12
N GLU A 137 -8.88 4.52 12.12
CA GLU A 137 -10.16 4.75 12.83
C GLU A 137 -11.41 4.47 11.95
N GLY A 138 -11.22 3.86 10.78
CA GLY A 138 -12.27 3.60 9.81
C GLY A 138 -12.11 4.41 8.53
N GLN A 139 -12.95 4.11 7.55
CA GLN A 139 -12.91 4.76 6.25
C GLN A 139 -13.27 6.25 6.36
N SER A 140 -12.43 7.10 5.78
CA SER A 140 -12.62 8.54 5.70
C SER A 140 -12.64 9.01 4.25
N VAL A 141 -13.38 10.07 3.99
CA VAL A 141 -13.54 10.69 2.68
C VAL A 141 -13.11 12.15 2.76
N THR A 142 -12.20 12.53 1.90
CA THR A 142 -11.80 13.93 1.73
C THR A 142 -11.94 14.32 0.26
N ASN A 143 -12.05 15.60 -0.03
CA ASN A 143 -12.14 16.08 -1.41
C ASN A 143 -11.21 17.27 -1.64
N GLY A 144 -10.88 17.48 -2.90
CA GLY A 144 -10.02 18.56 -3.33
C GLY A 144 -9.98 18.66 -4.85
N ILE A 145 -8.85 19.16 -5.35
CA ILE A 145 -8.56 19.27 -6.78
C ILE A 145 -7.17 18.68 -7.08
N ILE A 146 -6.92 18.38 -8.32
CA ILE A 146 -5.56 18.17 -8.85
C ILE A 146 -4.85 19.52 -8.85
N SER A 147 -3.84 19.66 -8.00
CA SER A 147 -3.09 20.92 -7.85
C SER A 147 -1.93 21.01 -8.84
N ALA A 148 -1.32 19.87 -9.18
CA ALA A 148 -0.26 19.77 -10.18
C ALA A 148 -0.10 18.34 -10.69
N LEU A 149 0.55 18.19 -11.84
CA LEU A 149 0.93 16.91 -12.45
C LEU A 149 2.47 16.82 -12.54
N ASP A 150 2.96 15.62 -12.81
CA ASP A 150 4.38 15.32 -13.05
C ASP A 150 5.32 15.80 -11.92
N ARG A 151 4.88 15.60 -10.68
CA ARG A 151 5.70 15.94 -9.52
C ARG A 151 6.62 14.79 -9.14
N SER A 152 7.78 15.18 -8.60
CA SER A 152 8.75 14.23 -8.06
C SER A 152 9.03 14.55 -6.61
N ILE A 153 9.10 13.51 -5.77
CA ILE A 153 9.50 13.61 -4.37
C ILE A 153 10.55 12.56 -4.06
N THR A 154 11.46 12.87 -3.14
CA THR A 154 12.45 11.91 -2.66
C THR A 154 12.16 11.56 -1.21
N VAL A 155 11.96 10.28 -0.93
CA VAL A 155 11.71 9.74 0.41
C VAL A 155 12.69 8.60 0.66
N ASN A 156 13.46 8.66 1.75
CA ASN A 156 14.44 7.63 2.10
C ASN A 156 15.40 7.29 0.95
N ASN A 157 15.93 8.30 0.26
CA ASN A 157 16.83 8.19 -0.91
C ASN A 157 16.22 7.51 -2.15
N VAL A 158 14.90 7.27 -2.18
CA VAL A 158 14.17 6.81 -3.36
C VAL A 158 13.39 7.98 -3.95
N THR A 159 13.57 8.25 -5.24
CA THR A 159 12.83 9.30 -5.94
C THR A 159 11.63 8.71 -6.68
N PHE A 160 10.45 9.17 -6.32
CA PHE A 160 9.19 8.87 -6.99
C PHE A 160 8.84 10.01 -7.94
N SER A 161 8.61 9.71 -9.21
CA SER A 161 8.36 10.70 -10.26
C SER A 161 7.01 10.48 -10.93
N GLY A 162 6.52 11.50 -11.65
CA GLY A 162 5.25 11.44 -12.36
C GLY A 162 4.03 11.43 -11.44
N LEU A 163 4.16 11.96 -10.22
CA LEU A 163 3.09 11.95 -9.22
C LEU A 163 2.06 13.06 -9.50
N ILE A 164 0.81 12.79 -9.15
CA ILE A 164 -0.25 13.78 -9.02
C ILE A 164 -0.14 14.46 -7.67
N MET A 165 -0.16 15.79 -7.64
CA MET A 165 -0.31 16.58 -6.43
C MET A 165 -1.76 17.01 -6.26
N THR A 166 -2.31 16.85 -5.06
CA THR A 166 -3.67 17.26 -4.69
C THR A 166 -3.68 18.01 -3.37
N ASN A 167 -4.67 18.87 -3.16
CA ASN A 167 -4.96 19.50 -1.86
C ASN A 167 -6.02 18.74 -1.04
N ALA A 168 -6.54 17.61 -1.56
CA ALA A 168 -7.32 16.70 -0.74
C ALA A 168 -6.47 16.20 0.44
N ALA A 169 -7.03 16.19 1.63
CA ALA A 169 -6.28 15.77 2.83
C ALA A 169 -5.95 14.27 2.75
N ILE A 170 -4.67 13.95 2.58
CA ILE A 170 -4.13 12.59 2.61
C ILE A 170 -3.15 12.52 3.78
N ASN A 171 -3.49 11.70 4.76
CA ASN A 171 -2.74 11.50 5.99
C ASN A 171 -2.31 10.03 6.13
N SER A 172 -1.53 9.74 7.17
CA SER A 172 -1.20 8.35 7.55
C SER A 172 -2.48 7.50 7.66
N GLY A 173 -2.46 6.29 7.11
CA GLY A 173 -3.62 5.42 6.98
C GLY A 173 -4.36 5.53 5.64
N ASN A 174 -4.33 6.68 4.96
CA ASN A 174 -4.88 6.82 3.60
C ASN A 174 -3.95 6.24 2.52
N SER A 175 -2.69 5.92 2.85
CA SER A 175 -1.75 5.24 1.94
C SER A 175 -2.38 3.97 1.36
N GLY A 176 -2.27 3.80 0.05
CA GLY A 176 -2.85 2.67 -0.69
C GLY A 176 -4.34 2.82 -1.03
N GLY A 177 -5.01 3.85 -0.52
CA GLY A 177 -6.39 4.19 -0.84
C GLY A 177 -6.52 4.89 -2.20
N ALA A 178 -7.76 5.18 -2.59
CA ALA A 178 -8.09 5.72 -3.90
C ALA A 178 -8.13 7.24 -3.94
N LEU A 179 -7.59 7.82 -5.02
CA LEU A 179 -7.96 9.13 -5.52
C LEU A 179 -8.92 8.93 -6.70
N LEU A 180 -10.12 9.46 -6.59
CA LEU A 180 -11.23 9.23 -7.50
C LEU A 180 -11.56 10.50 -8.30
N ASN A 181 -11.98 10.31 -9.55
CA ASN A 181 -12.57 11.37 -10.36
C ASN A 181 -14.08 11.57 -10.08
N ALA A 182 -14.71 12.50 -10.75
CA ALA A 182 -16.13 12.81 -10.61
C ALA A 182 -17.08 11.65 -11.00
N SER A 183 -16.58 10.64 -11.72
CA SER A 183 -17.35 9.44 -12.09
C SER A 183 -17.13 8.28 -11.10
N GLY A 184 -16.40 8.48 -9.99
CA GLY A 184 -16.11 7.45 -9.01
C GLY A 184 -15.06 6.43 -9.44
N LYS A 185 -14.32 6.69 -10.53
CA LYS A 185 -13.26 5.82 -11.02
C LYS A 185 -11.92 6.23 -10.41
N VAL A 186 -11.07 5.24 -10.12
CA VAL A 186 -9.74 5.44 -9.54
C VAL A 186 -8.78 6.01 -10.58
N ILE A 187 -8.26 7.21 -10.35
CA ILE A 187 -7.25 7.87 -11.18
C ILE A 187 -5.84 7.74 -10.60
N ALA A 188 -5.73 7.56 -9.28
CA ALA A 188 -4.45 7.37 -8.62
C ALA A 188 -4.59 6.61 -7.29
N ILE A 189 -3.46 6.10 -6.81
CA ILE A 189 -3.31 5.46 -5.50
C ILE A 189 -2.69 6.48 -4.54
N ASN A 190 -3.33 6.75 -3.42
CA ASN A 190 -2.88 7.73 -2.44
C ASN A 190 -1.53 7.34 -1.84
N PHE A 191 -0.63 8.33 -1.74
CA PHE A 191 0.73 8.17 -1.27
C PHE A 191 0.96 9.13 -0.10
N ALA A 192 0.78 8.67 1.13
CA ALA A 192 0.85 9.51 2.33
C ALA A 192 2.27 9.64 2.92
N LYS A 193 3.31 9.50 2.10
CA LYS A 193 4.69 9.80 2.47
C LYS A 193 5.01 11.24 2.07
N THR A 194 5.13 12.14 3.01
CA THR A 194 5.59 13.50 2.75
C THR A 194 7.06 13.64 3.09
N SER A 195 7.80 14.37 2.27
CA SER A 195 9.24 14.61 2.46
C SER A 195 9.54 15.82 3.35
N SER A 196 8.53 16.54 3.85
CA SER A 196 8.76 17.76 4.63
C SER A 196 7.76 17.89 5.77
N ASP A 197 8.27 17.96 6.98
CA ASP A 197 7.50 18.33 8.17
C ASP A 197 6.89 19.72 7.97
N GLY A 198 5.57 19.83 8.13
CA GLY A 198 4.87 21.09 8.28
C GLY A 198 4.32 21.76 7.01
N VAL A 199 4.31 21.09 5.84
CA VAL A 199 3.64 21.65 4.66
C VAL A 199 2.23 21.06 4.56
N GLU A 200 1.23 21.86 4.94
CA GLU A 200 -0.18 21.54 4.79
C GLU A 200 -0.66 21.77 3.34
N GLY A 201 -1.65 20.99 2.90
CA GLY A 201 -2.31 21.18 1.60
C GLY A 201 -1.54 20.67 0.39
N MET A 202 -0.49 19.87 0.59
CA MET A 202 0.24 19.19 -0.48
C MET A 202 0.29 17.69 -0.20
N ALA A 203 -0.49 16.95 -0.95
CA ALA A 203 -0.49 15.49 -0.90
C ALA A 203 -0.20 14.91 -2.29
N TYR A 204 0.30 13.69 -2.31
CA TYR A 204 0.72 13.05 -3.56
C TYR A 204 -0.01 11.73 -3.77
N SER A 205 -0.21 11.38 -5.04
CA SER A 205 -0.82 10.11 -5.43
C SER A 205 -0.13 9.58 -6.68
N ILE A 206 -0.02 8.24 -6.78
CA ILE A 206 0.61 7.53 -7.89
C ILE A 206 -0.45 7.35 -8.98
N PRO A 207 -0.29 7.92 -10.21
CA PRO A 207 -1.24 7.75 -11.30
C PRO A 207 -1.41 6.26 -11.66
N VAL A 208 -2.65 5.80 -11.86
CA VAL A 208 -2.89 4.38 -12.18
C VAL A 208 -2.34 3.99 -13.55
N SER A 209 -2.32 4.89 -14.55
CA SER A 209 -1.74 4.60 -15.87
C SER A 209 -0.26 4.24 -15.78
N ASN A 210 0.51 4.88 -14.87
CA ASN A 210 1.94 4.60 -14.68
C ASN A 210 2.21 3.21 -14.11
N VAL A 211 1.24 2.60 -13.41
CA VAL A 211 1.42 1.35 -12.67
C VAL A 211 0.46 0.23 -13.09
N LYS A 212 -0.37 0.47 -14.11
CA LYS A 212 -1.39 -0.48 -14.58
C LYS A 212 -0.80 -1.82 -15.02
N GLU A 213 0.29 -1.81 -15.79
CA GLU A 213 0.97 -3.02 -16.21
C GLU A 213 1.60 -3.77 -15.03
N LEU A 214 2.20 -3.04 -14.09
CA LEU A 214 2.74 -3.61 -12.87
C LEU A 214 1.63 -4.27 -12.04
N ILE A 215 0.51 -3.57 -11.81
CA ILE A 215 -0.65 -4.14 -11.09
C ILE A 215 -1.10 -5.43 -11.76
N SER A 216 -1.29 -5.45 -13.08
CA SER A 216 -1.69 -6.63 -13.83
C SER A 216 -0.69 -7.78 -13.70
N SER A 217 0.62 -7.47 -13.77
CA SER A 217 1.69 -8.45 -13.56
C SER A 217 1.69 -9.02 -12.13
N LEU A 218 1.49 -8.18 -11.12
CA LEU A 218 1.42 -8.64 -9.73
C LEU A 218 0.17 -9.49 -9.47
N MET A 219 -0.98 -9.12 -10.05
CA MET A 219 -2.22 -9.88 -9.95
C MET A 219 -2.11 -11.29 -10.56
N SER A 220 -1.31 -11.46 -11.59
CA SER A 220 -1.11 -12.77 -12.28
C SER A 220 -0.14 -13.71 -11.54
N LYS A 221 0.62 -13.23 -10.57
CA LYS A 221 1.53 -14.08 -9.79
C LYS A 221 0.74 -15.11 -8.98
N GLN A 222 1.38 -16.25 -8.70
CA GLN A 222 0.85 -17.20 -7.74
C GLN A 222 1.08 -16.68 -6.32
N THR A 223 0.04 -16.67 -5.49
CA THR A 223 0.15 -16.30 -4.08
C THR A 223 0.98 -17.36 -3.35
N ARG A 224 2.04 -16.92 -2.69
CA ARG A 224 2.91 -17.79 -1.92
C ARG A 224 2.42 -17.85 -0.49
N GLN A 225 2.14 -19.05 -0.01
CA GLN A 225 1.87 -19.29 1.40
C GLN A 225 3.19 -19.62 2.12
N LYS A 226 3.31 -19.14 3.37
CA LYS A 226 4.43 -19.55 4.22
C LYS A 226 4.32 -21.05 4.50
N VAL A 227 5.35 -21.79 4.16
CA VAL A 227 5.43 -23.23 4.50
C VAL A 227 5.71 -23.37 5.99
N ASP A 228 5.12 -24.37 6.62
CA ASP A 228 5.44 -24.72 8.00
C ASP A 228 6.94 -25.03 8.13
N SER A 229 7.52 -24.72 9.30
CA SER A 229 8.94 -24.90 9.57
C SER A 229 9.43 -26.32 9.27
N ASP A 230 8.58 -27.31 9.50
CA ASP A 230 8.89 -28.74 9.29
C ASP A 230 8.97 -29.13 7.81
N ASN A 231 8.39 -28.32 6.93
CA ASN A 231 8.39 -28.48 5.47
C ASN A 231 9.27 -27.44 4.76
N ALA A 232 9.94 -26.57 5.51
CA ALA A 232 10.82 -25.56 4.94
C ALA A 232 12.09 -26.20 4.37
N GLY A 233 12.37 -25.94 3.10
CA GLY A 233 13.63 -26.36 2.47
C GLY A 233 14.80 -25.54 3.02
N TYR A 234 15.89 -26.23 3.37
CA TYR A 234 17.14 -25.59 3.79
C TYR A 234 18.11 -25.51 2.62
N LEU A 235 18.58 -24.31 2.30
CA LEU A 235 19.62 -24.14 1.28
C LEU A 235 21.01 -24.57 1.75
N GLY A 236 21.19 -24.77 3.06
CA GLY A 236 22.47 -25.22 3.64
C GLY A 236 23.60 -24.19 3.54
N ILE A 237 23.27 -22.90 3.33
CA ILE A 237 24.24 -21.81 3.28
C ILE A 237 24.05 -20.88 4.48
N ALA A 238 25.14 -20.40 5.05
CA ALA A 238 25.16 -19.27 5.96
C ALA A 238 25.62 -18.04 5.18
N ALA A 239 24.74 -17.02 5.08
CA ALA A 239 25.10 -15.74 4.50
C ALA A 239 25.48 -14.76 5.60
N ILE A 240 26.50 -13.93 5.35
CA ILE A 240 26.87 -12.81 6.22
C ILE A 240 26.88 -11.55 5.39
N ASP A 241 26.42 -10.45 5.98
CA ASP A 241 26.53 -9.13 5.34
C ASP A 241 28.00 -8.74 5.23
N ILE A 242 28.44 -8.40 4.01
CA ILE A 242 29.77 -7.85 3.78
C ILE A 242 29.73 -6.36 4.11
N THR A 243 30.00 -6.03 5.36
CA THR A 243 30.14 -4.64 5.81
C THR A 243 31.32 -3.95 5.11
N SER A 244 31.31 -2.61 5.09
CA SER A 244 32.43 -1.82 4.54
C SER A 244 33.78 -2.19 5.14
N THR A 245 33.82 -2.56 6.42
CA THR A 245 35.01 -3.01 7.13
C THR A 245 35.51 -4.35 6.59
N TYR A 246 34.59 -5.31 6.39
CA TYR A 246 34.93 -6.65 5.84
C TYR A 246 35.36 -6.54 4.37
N ALA A 247 34.67 -5.73 3.56
CA ALA A 247 35.03 -5.46 2.19
C ALA A 247 36.47 -4.90 2.05
N SER A 248 36.81 -3.93 2.90
CA SER A 248 38.16 -3.31 2.90
C SER A 248 39.26 -4.26 3.39
N MET A 249 38.93 -5.12 4.39
CA MET A 249 39.94 -6.02 4.99
C MET A 249 40.25 -7.22 4.10
N TYR A 250 39.32 -7.71 3.31
CA TYR A 250 39.44 -8.94 2.52
C TYR A 250 39.35 -8.71 1.00
N GLY A 251 39.21 -7.45 0.54
CA GLY A 251 39.13 -7.11 -0.89
C GLY A 251 37.84 -7.60 -1.58
N TYR A 252 36.75 -7.80 -0.83
CA TYR A 252 35.47 -8.19 -1.41
C TYR A 252 34.68 -6.96 -1.90
N PRO A 253 33.88 -7.08 -2.97
CA PRO A 253 32.93 -6.04 -3.33
C PRO A 253 31.90 -5.83 -2.22
N GLN A 254 31.55 -4.59 -1.93
CA GLN A 254 30.44 -4.25 -1.04
C GLN A 254 29.14 -4.76 -1.65
N GLY A 255 28.34 -5.45 -0.86
CA GLY A 255 26.99 -5.81 -1.23
C GLY A 255 26.67 -7.30 -1.10
N ILE A 256 25.52 -7.53 -0.95
CA ILE A 256 24.37 -8.37 -0.67
C ILE A 256 24.20 -8.53 0.72
#